data_4a7e4b647c97796d2c72d61d2589ea40
#
_entry.id   4a7e4b647c97796d2c72d61d2589ea40
#
_cell.length_a   1.000
_cell.length_b   1.000
_cell.length_c   1.000
_cell.angle_alpha   90.00
_cell.angle_beta   90.00
_cell.angle_gamma   90.00
#
_symmetry.space_group_name_H-M   'P 1'
#
loop_
_entity.id
_entity.type
_entity.pdbx_description
1 polymer ?
#
loop_
_entity_poly.entity_id
_entity_poly.type
_entity_poly.pdbx_seq_one_letter_code
_entity_poly.pdbx_strand_id
1 'polypeptide(L)'
;MSQIQSIRSRRRNGESIASIARSERVSEPTVRKYLRVDDLSARPPVRRRRGSVIDEWLPMIEGMLAEDRETWRKQRHTATRIHERLRDEYGAGVSLSTVTRTVARLRREAAAEREAGFLDLSWHPGECQADFGQVDVRYRGVVTRMRHFVLDFPYSNIGPSQLMPGENAECTCQALRNLFEWLGGVPERIVYDNAAGVGRKWFDRIRLTRLFQAFQAHYGFEYTFCNPYSGHEKGGVEARVGAVRRRLFVPVPGVWNLDSFNLRLPGRCLELGDKDHYRKGESQTGLFDEDRKALLPLPAKPFDVVTWTRMKADKYGNITVQGRHRYAAGPEHAGHEMIVGLRALEVEILDAEGKRVITHPRSYGDKPTDSGDPSSQLGLLCDRPAAWRNSRVRDAMPDPLREWIDAQDEATRRDSLRALLHADGESGWRAAVAGMLEILESTGGTDRAGVCLAAARHASGLGPVAYDDPVDLSEYDIAYTKEDE
;
A
#
# COMPACT_ATOMS: atom_id res chain seq x y z
N MET A 1 -41.12 7.76 -46.63
CA MET A 1 -40.60 7.79 -48.02
C MET A 1 -41.71 7.54 -49.04
N SER A 2 -42.62 6.58 -48.86
CA SER A 2 -43.73 6.30 -49.76
C SER A 2 -44.63 7.51 -50.03
N GLN A 3 -45.03 8.32 -49.04
CA GLN A 3 -45.86 9.49 -49.13
C GLN A 3 -45.19 10.61 -49.91
N ILE A 4 -43.91 10.85 -49.81
CA ILE A 4 -43.18 11.87 -50.60
C ILE A 4 -43.11 11.46 -52.03
N GLN A 5 -42.91 10.17 -52.31
CA GLN A 5 -42.93 9.62 -53.65
C GLN A 5 -44.30 9.78 -54.27
N SER A 6 -45.40 9.50 -53.57
CA SER A 6 -46.78 9.69 -54.03
C SER A 6 -47.06 11.15 -54.35
N ILE A 7 -46.74 12.11 -53.50
CA ILE A 7 -46.87 13.55 -53.70
C ILE A 7 -46.17 13.98 -55.02
N ARG A 8 -44.91 13.53 -55.20
CA ARG A 8 -44.15 13.90 -56.42
C ARG A 8 -44.66 13.26 -57.67
N SER A 9 -45.14 11.99 -57.61
CA SER A 9 -45.74 11.29 -58.74
C SER A 9 -47.04 11.96 -59.18
N ARG A 10 -47.96 12.25 -58.27
CA ARG A 10 -49.23 12.91 -58.52
C ARG A 10 -49.03 14.31 -59.12
N ARG A 11 -48.04 15.08 -58.66
CA ARG A 11 -47.67 16.38 -59.18
C ARG A 11 -47.20 16.29 -60.66
N ARG A 12 -46.36 15.25 -60.93
CA ARG A 12 -45.94 14.97 -62.34
C ARG A 12 -47.10 14.62 -63.26
N ASN A 13 -48.13 13.97 -62.72
CA ASN A 13 -49.34 13.61 -63.45
C ASN A 13 -50.32 14.79 -63.59
N GLY A 14 -49.93 16.01 -63.21
CA GLY A 14 -50.75 17.24 -63.44
C GLY A 14 -51.73 17.57 -62.33
N GLU A 15 -51.79 16.80 -61.24
CA GLU A 15 -52.70 17.08 -60.11
C GLU A 15 -52.41 18.42 -59.46
N SER A 16 -53.46 19.15 -59.03
CA SER A 16 -53.29 20.39 -58.25
C SER A 16 -52.83 20.14 -56.83
N ILE A 17 -52.12 21.12 -56.26
CA ILE A 17 -51.60 21.02 -54.85
C ILE A 17 -52.74 20.76 -53.86
N ALA A 18 -53.89 21.38 -54.04
CA ALA A 18 -55.09 21.19 -53.23
C ALA A 18 -55.66 19.76 -53.32
N SER A 19 -55.65 19.16 -54.53
CA SER A 19 -56.06 17.76 -54.73
C SER A 19 -55.10 16.78 -54.04
N ILE A 20 -53.79 16.98 -54.21
CA ILE A 20 -52.76 16.16 -53.61
C ILE A 20 -52.86 16.25 -52.08
N ALA A 21 -53.05 17.45 -51.52
CA ALA A 21 -53.14 17.65 -50.05
C ALA A 21 -54.34 16.86 -49.50
N ARG A 22 -55.50 16.88 -50.16
CA ARG A 22 -56.70 16.11 -49.77
C ARG A 22 -56.48 14.61 -49.88
N SER A 23 -55.92 14.15 -50.98
CA SER A 23 -55.69 12.74 -51.24
C SER A 23 -54.66 12.12 -50.26
N GLU A 24 -53.58 12.83 -49.96
CA GLU A 24 -52.49 12.38 -49.05
C GLU A 24 -52.76 12.72 -47.58
N ARG A 25 -53.88 13.40 -47.28
CA ARG A 25 -54.27 13.84 -45.93
C ARG A 25 -53.22 14.68 -45.25
N VAL A 26 -52.59 15.59 -45.98
CA VAL A 26 -51.59 16.54 -45.48
C VAL A 26 -51.97 17.96 -45.82
N SER A 27 -51.39 18.96 -45.15
CA SER A 27 -51.65 20.36 -45.51
C SER A 27 -50.93 20.75 -46.79
N GLU A 28 -51.53 21.73 -47.57
CA GLU A 28 -50.87 22.26 -48.76
C GLU A 28 -49.44 22.76 -48.53
N PRO A 29 -49.13 23.48 -47.44
CA PRO A 29 -47.72 23.82 -47.09
C PRO A 29 -46.82 22.64 -47.06
N THR A 30 -47.28 21.47 -46.50
CA THR A 30 -46.51 20.22 -46.47
C THR A 30 -46.27 19.69 -47.91
N VAL A 31 -47.27 19.69 -48.77
CA VAL A 31 -47.11 19.31 -50.19
C VAL A 31 -46.05 20.20 -50.85
N ARG A 32 -46.16 21.53 -50.70
CA ARG A 32 -45.20 22.49 -51.26
C ARG A 32 -43.81 22.29 -50.74
N LYS A 33 -43.67 21.98 -49.42
CA LYS A 33 -42.38 21.66 -48.79
C LYS A 33 -41.71 20.46 -49.46
N TYR A 34 -42.44 19.34 -49.65
CA TYR A 34 -41.88 18.13 -50.26
C TYR A 34 -41.63 18.22 -51.76
N LEU A 35 -42.31 19.09 -52.43
CA LEU A 35 -42.06 19.40 -53.86
C LEU A 35 -40.81 20.28 -54.04
N ARG A 36 -40.47 21.14 -53.08
CA ARG A 36 -39.29 22.02 -53.12
C ARG A 36 -37.98 21.35 -52.67
N VAL A 37 -38.03 20.18 -52.02
CA VAL A 37 -36.85 19.48 -51.58
C VAL A 37 -36.25 18.75 -52.78
N ASP A 38 -35.13 19.24 -53.28
CA ASP A 38 -34.47 18.63 -54.47
C ASP A 38 -33.59 17.42 -54.04
N ASP A 39 -33.04 17.46 -52.85
CA ASP A 39 -32.16 16.41 -52.32
C ASP A 39 -32.80 15.75 -51.07
N LEU A 40 -33.11 14.45 -51.22
CA LEU A 40 -33.66 13.59 -50.16
C LEU A 40 -32.59 12.72 -49.50
N SER A 41 -31.31 12.96 -49.79
CA SER A 41 -30.22 12.24 -49.13
C SER A 41 -30.26 12.42 -47.62
N ALA A 42 -29.95 11.38 -46.88
CA ALA A 42 -29.88 11.43 -45.41
C ALA A 42 -28.79 12.41 -45.00
N ARG A 43 -29.16 13.41 -44.24
CA ARG A 43 -28.20 14.36 -43.63
C ARG A 43 -27.91 13.95 -42.20
N PRO A 44 -26.67 14.16 -41.70
CA PRO A 44 -26.36 13.92 -40.30
C PRO A 44 -27.31 14.69 -39.38
N PRO A 45 -27.77 14.12 -38.27
CA PRO A 45 -28.67 14.79 -37.35
C PRO A 45 -27.98 15.98 -36.71
N VAL A 46 -28.38 17.19 -37.06
CA VAL A 46 -27.93 18.42 -36.42
C VAL A 46 -28.76 18.66 -35.16
N ARG A 47 -28.12 18.57 -33.98
CA ARG A 47 -28.78 18.86 -32.72
C ARG A 47 -29.10 20.37 -32.64
N ARG A 48 -30.36 20.74 -32.86
CA ARG A 48 -30.78 22.12 -32.62
C ARG A 48 -30.76 22.43 -31.13
N ARG A 49 -29.87 23.32 -30.71
CA ARG A 49 -29.84 23.86 -29.35
C ARG A 49 -31.05 24.79 -29.19
N ARG A 50 -31.95 24.44 -28.26
CA ARG A 50 -32.99 25.37 -27.83
C ARG A 50 -32.33 26.38 -26.91
N GLY A 51 -32.60 27.66 -27.05
CA GLY A 51 -32.14 28.70 -26.13
C GLY A 51 -32.59 28.40 -24.71
N SER A 52 -31.74 28.67 -23.73
CA SER A 52 -31.98 28.46 -22.31
C SER A 52 -31.88 29.78 -21.57
N VAL A 53 -32.64 29.95 -20.49
CA VAL A 53 -32.61 31.15 -19.62
C VAL A 53 -31.19 31.44 -19.09
N ILE A 54 -30.33 30.45 -19.05
CA ILE A 54 -28.94 30.60 -18.59
C ILE A 54 -28.03 31.16 -19.71
N ASP A 55 -28.43 31.14 -20.96
CA ASP A 55 -27.55 31.50 -22.08
C ASP A 55 -27.09 32.97 -22.02
N GLU A 56 -27.92 33.85 -21.49
CA GLU A 56 -27.57 35.24 -21.21
C GLU A 56 -26.44 35.42 -20.24
N TRP A 57 -26.31 34.49 -19.25
CA TRP A 57 -25.35 34.53 -18.16
C TRP A 57 -24.09 33.70 -18.43
N LEU A 58 -24.02 32.98 -19.57
CA LEU A 58 -22.87 32.16 -19.91
C LEU A 58 -21.55 32.93 -19.93
N PRO A 59 -21.45 34.14 -20.52
CA PRO A 59 -20.17 34.87 -20.55
C PRO A 59 -19.63 35.20 -19.14
N MET A 60 -20.53 35.54 -18.20
CA MET A 60 -20.18 35.84 -16.82
C MET A 60 -19.69 34.59 -16.10
N ILE A 61 -20.36 33.45 -16.28
CA ILE A 61 -19.96 32.16 -15.70
C ILE A 61 -18.60 31.73 -16.25
N GLU A 62 -18.39 31.84 -17.55
CA GLU A 62 -17.13 31.51 -18.22
C GLU A 62 -15.98 32.41 -17.74
N GLY A 63 -16.24 33.72 -17.54
CA GLY A 63 -15.29 34.65 -16.95
C GLY A 63 -14.85 34.24 -15.54
N MET A 64 -15.82 33.94 -14.64
CA MET A 64 -15.52 33.44 -13.28
C MET A 64 -14.74 32.12 -13.29
N LEU A 65 -15.06 31.22 -14.22
CA LEU A 65 -14.33 29.95 -14.36
C LEU A 65 -12.94 30.15 -14.98
N ALA A 66 -12.71 31.20 -15.77
CA ALA A 66 -11.41 31.56 -16.29
C ALA A 66 -10.50 32.12 -15.17
N GLU A 67 -11.04 33.02 -14.31
CA GLU A 67 -10.35 33.52 -13.11
C GLU A 67 -9.91 32.36 -12.18
N ASP A 68 -10.76 31.35 -12.03
CA ASP A 68 -10.46 30.15 -11.23
C ASP A 68 -9.21 29.38 -11.72
N ARG A 69 -8.80 29.55 -12.98
CA ARG A 69 -7.63 28.86 -13.53
C ARG A 69 -6.32 29.36 -12.92
N GLU A 70 -6.26 30.64 -12.59
CA GLU A 70 -5.09 31.31 -11.98
C GLU A 70 -5.14 31.28 -10.45
N THR A 71 -6.30 30.94 -9.89
CA THR A 71 -6.54 30.98 -8.44
C THR A 71 -6.21 29.66 -7.76
N TRP A 72 -5.72 29.74 -6.51
CA TRP A 72 -5.45 28.56 -5.69
C TRP A 72 -6.68 27.66 -5.56
N ARG A 73 -6.54 26.35 -5.77
CA ARG A 73 -7.64 25.37 -5.84
C ARG A 73 -8.69 25.49 -4.73
N LYS A 74 -8.27 25.80 -3.49
CA LYS A 74 -9.19 25.93 -2.35
C LYS A 74 -9.98 27.26 -2.32
N GLN A 75 -9.62 28.22 -3.17
CA GLN A 75 -10.28 29.52 -3.29
C GLN A 75 -11.09 29.65 -4.59
N ARG A 76 -11.25 28.60 -5.36
CA ARG A 76 -12.04 28.60 -6.59
C ARG A 76 -13.54 28.64 -6.30
N HIS A 77 -14.28 29.28 -7.19
CA HIS A 77 -15.73 29.38 -7.09
C HIS A 77 -16.38 27.99 -7.01
N THR A 78 -17.30 27.82 -6.08
CA THR A 78 -18.27 26.70 -6.10
C THR A 78 -19.44 27.09 -7.01
N ALA A 79 -20.24 26.12 -7.50
CA ALA A 79 -21.45 26.44 -8.27
C ALA A 79 -22.45 27.28 -7.47
N THR A 80 -22.51 27.06 -6.15
CA THR A 80 -23.32 27.89 -5.24
C THR A 80 -22.82 29.32 -5.20
N ARG A 81 -21.51 29.53 -5.09
CA ARG A 81 -20.94 30.88 -5.08
C ARG A 81 -21.12 31.61 -6.41
N ILE A 82 -21.02 30.91 -7.53
CA ILE A 82 -21.34 31.49 -8.86
C ILE A 82 -22.81 31.90 -8.92
N HIS A 83 -23.74 31.07 -8.42
CA HIS A 83 -25.16 31.40 -8.39
C HIS A 83 -25.43 32.64 -7.52
N GLU A 84 -24.82 32.73 -6.32
CA GLU A 84 -24.92 33.92 -5.44
C GLU A 84 -24.42 35.17 -6.16
N ARG A 85 -23.23 35.12 -6.79
CA ARG A 85 -22.69 36.29 -7.54
C ARG A 85 -23.57 36.68 -8.70
N LEU A 86 -24.12 35.74 -9.45
CA LEU A 86 -25.06 36.03 -10.55
C LEU A 86 -26.31 36.73 -10.04
N ARG A 87 -26.86 36.33 -8.89
CA ARG A 87 -28.01 37.00 -8.26
C ARG A 87 -27.66 38.37 -7.72
N ASP A 88 -26.60 38.46 -6.92
CA ASP A 88 -26.28 39.66 -6.10
C ASP A 88 -25.57 40.74 -6.92
N GLU A 89 -24.71 40.37 -7.88
CA GLU A 89 -23.93 41.31 -8.69
C GLU A 89 -24.63 41.65 -10.03
N TYR A 90 -25.42 40.71 -10.58
CA TYR A 90 -26.00 40.86 -11.92
C TYR A 90 -27.54 40.78 -11.95
N GLY A 91 -28.19 40.50 -10.81
CA GLY A 91 -29.65 40.42 -10.73
C GLY A 91 -30.27 39.23 -11.43
N ALA A 92 -29.50 38.14 -11.63
CA ALA A 92 -29.95 36.98 -12.39
C ALA A 92 -31.02 36.14 -11.68
N GLY A 93 -32.19 35.97 -12.30
CA GLY A 93 -33.30 35.14 -11.79
C GLY A 93 -33.22 33.65 -12.13
N VAL A 94 -32.00 33.06 -12.18
CA VAL A 94 -31.79 31.67 -12.54
C VAL A 94 -31.71 30.77 -11.31
N SER A 95 -32.20 29.52 -11.41
CA SER A 95 -32.16 28.59 -10.29
C SER A 95 -30.77 28.03 -10.05
N LEU A 96 -30.43 27.72 -8.80
CA LEU A 96 -29.16 27.07 -8.42
C LEU A 96 -28.92 25.76 -9.17
N SER A 97 -29.97 24.97 -9.40
CA SER A 97 -29.87 23.71 -10.13
C SER A 97 -29.45 23.90 -11.59
N THR A 98 -29.93 24.97 -12.23
CA THR A 98 -29.56 25.34 -13.62
C THR A 98 -28.09 25.79 -13.66
N VAL A 99 -27.65 26.64 -12.73
CA VAL A 99 -26.26 27.08 -12.62
C VAL A 99 -25.33 25.89 -12.34
N THR A 100 -25.68 25.03 -11.40
CA THR A 100 -24.88 23.83 -11.05
C THR A 100 -24.68 22.92 -12.27
N ARG A 101 -25.76 22.66 -13.04
CA ARG A 101 -25.69 21.85 -14.25
C ARG A 101 -24.84 22.51 -15.32
N THR A 102 -24.95 23.80 -15.48
CA THR A 102 -24.19 24.59 -16.47
C THR A 102 -22.71 24.63 -16.12
N VAL A 103 -22.35 24.93 -14.87
CA VAL A 103 -20.98 24.92 -14.38
C VAL A 103 -20.34 23.52 -14.53
N ALA A 104 -21.07 22.45 -14.19
CA ALA A 104 -20.60 21.09 -14.39
C ALA A 104 -20.39 20.74 -15.88
N ARG A 105 -21.22 21.28 -16.78
CA ARG A 105 -21.04 21.14 -18.21
C ARG A 105 -19.81 21.88 -18.71
N LEU A 106 -19.67 23.17 -18.37
CA LEU A 106 -18.54 24.00 -18.80
C LEU A 106 -17.20 23.46 -18.26
N ARG A 107 -17.17 22.98 -17.02
CA ARG A 107 -15.98 22.34 -16.47
C ARG A 107 -15.61 21.05 -17.21
N ARG A 108 -16.60 20.25 -17.61
CA ARG A 108 -16.37 19.06 -18.45
C ARG A 108 -15.90 19.42 -19.85
N GLU A 109 -16.50 20.43 -20.48
CA GLU A 109 -16.09 20.92 -21.80
C GLU A 109 -14.66 21.46 -21.76
N ALA A 110 -14.31 22.26 -20.75
CA ALA A 110 -12.93 22.76 -20.55
C ALA A 110 -11.93 21.66 -20.17
N ALA A 111 -12.37 20.59 -19.51
CA ALA A 111 -11.54 19.41 -19.29
C ALA A 111 -11.33 18.63 -20.61
N ALA A 112 -12.39 18.42 -21.39
CA ALA A 112 -12.33 17.76 -22.69
C ALA A 112 -11.47 18.52 -23.71
N GLU A 113 -11.48 19.86 -23.70
CA GLU A 113 -10.57 20.68 -24.53
C GLU A 113 -9.10 20.52 -24.13
N ARG A 114 -8.83 20.31 -22.83
CA ARG A 114 -7.46 20.01 -22.34
C ARG A 114 -7.06 18.56 -22.64
N GLU A 115 -8.04 17.67 -22.70
CA GLU A 115 -7.89 16.25 -23.02
C GLU A 115 -7.97 15.99 -24.54
N ALA A 116 -7.95 17.03 -25.38
CA ALA A 116 -7.98 16.91 -26.83
C ALA A 116 -6.72 16.20 -27.34
N GLY A 117 -6.83 14.89 -27.43
CA GLY A 117 -5.80 13.98 -27.90
C GLY A 117 -5.28 13.05 -26.81
N PHE A 118 -6.08 12.05 -26.39
CA PHE A 118 -5.52 10.87 -25.73
C PHE A 118 -4.59 10.18 -26.72
N LEU A 119 -3.28 10.16 -26.40
CA LEU A 119 -2.36 9.28 -27.09
C LEU A 119 -2.71 7.86 -26.66
N ASP A 120 -2.98 6.99 -27.62
CA ASP A 120 -3.08 5.56 -27.37
C ASP A 120 -1.65 5.08 -27.06
N LEU A 121 -1.35 4.92 -25.75
CA LEU A 121 -0.03 4.52 -25.30
C LEU A 121 0.16 3.05 -25.66
N SER A 122 1.16 2.76 -26.49
CA SER A 122 1.60 1.39 -26.73
C SER A 122 2.61 0.98 -25.66
N TRP A 123 2.35 -0.15 -25.03
CA TRP A 123 3.23 -0.76 -24.04
C TRP A 123 3.98 -1.92 -24.68
N HIS A 124 5.28 -1.99 -24.44
CA HIS A 124 6.11 -3.08 -24.90
C HIS A 124 6.22 -4.15 -23.81
N PRO A 125 6.50 -5.42 -24.18
CA PRO A 125 6.80 -6.45 -23.20
C PRO A 125 7.93 -6.02 -22.25
N GLY A 126 7.78 -6.34 -20.96
CA GLY A 126 8.76 -5.98 -19.93
C GLY A 126 8.67 -4.55 -19.36
N GLU A 127 7.76 -3.71 -19.89
CA GLU A 127 7.46 -2.41 -19.29
C GLU A 127 6.31 -2.51 -18.29
N CYS A 128 6.38 -1.78 -17.19
CA CYS A 128 5.35 -1.82 -16.16
C CYS A 128 5.04 -0.46 -15.53
N GLN A 129 3.92 -0.41 -14.81
CA GLN A 129 3.52 0.71 -13.95
C GLN A 129 3.52 0.27 -12.49
N ALA A 130 3.90 1.16 -11.59
CA ALA A 130 3.95 0.87 -10.16
C ALA A 130 3.10 1.87 -9.37
N ASP A 131 2.24 1.35 -8.49
CA ASP A 131 1.41 2.17 -7.61
C ASP A 131 1.07 1.45 -6.30
N PHE A 132 0.73 2.25 -5.27
CA PHE A 132 0.26 1.78 -3.98
C PHE A 132 -1.25 1.94 -3.84
N GLY A 133 -1.90 0.89 -3.33
CA GLY A 133 -3.29 0.93 -2.87
C GLY A 133 -3.40 0.76 -1.36
N GLN A 134 -4.48 1.26 -0.76
CA GLN A 134 -4.79 1.01 0.64
C GLN A 134 -5.70 -0.20 0.78
N VAL A 135 -5.41 -1.06 1.76
CA VAL A 135 -6.21 -2.24 2.11
C VAL A 135 -6.27 -2.42 3.61
N ASP A 136 -7.37 -2.97 4.10
CA ASP A 136 -7.48 -3.43 5.48
C ASP A 136 -7.20 -4.94 5.51
N VAL A 137 -6.40 -5.38 6.46
CA VAL A 137 -6.10 -6.79 6.72
C VAL A 137 -6.24 -7.07 8.22
N ARG A 138 -6.53 -8.31 8.60
CA ARG A 138 -6.48 -8.75 10.01
C ARG A 138 -5.07 -9.23 10.32
N TYR A 139 -4.19 -8.27 10.68
CA TYR A 139 -2.79 -8.57 11.00
C TYR A 139 -2.67 -9.03 12.45
N ARG A 140 -2.25 -10.30 12.64
CA ARG A 140 -2.15 -10.92 13.98
C ARG A 140 -3.41 -10.73 14.83
N GLY A 141 -4.58 -10.88 14.22
CA GLY A 141 -5.88 -10.74 14.88
C GLY A 141 -6.47 -9.32 14.90
N VAL A 142 -5.69 -8.28 14.64
CA VAL A 142 -6.13 -6.87 14.66
C VAL A 142 -6.35 -6.34 13.25
N VAL A 143 -7.49 -5.69 13.01
CA VAL A 143 -7.74 -5.01 11.72
C VAL A 143 -6.78 -3.83 11.59
N THR A 144 -5.90 -3.92 10.61
CA THR A 144 -4.82 -2.96 10.39
C THR A 144 -4.85 -2.47 8.95
N ARG A 145 -4.77 -1.17 8.74
CA ARG A 145 -4.65 -0.57 7.41
C ARG A 145 -3.22 -0.66 6.93
N MET A 146 -3.03 -1.36 5.81
CA MET A 146 -1.74 -1.54 5.15
C MET A 146 -1.78 -1.00 3.72
N ARG A 147 -0.66 -1.11 3.02
CA ARG A 147 -0.47 -0.73 1.62
C ARG A 147 -0.22 -1.98 0.80
N HIS A 148 -0.91 -2.14 -0.31
CA HIS A 148 -0.49 -3.13 -1.30
C HIS A 148 0.17 -2.40 -2.48
N PHE A 149 1.38 -2.81 -2.78
CA PHE A 149 2.15 -2.34 -3.92
C PHE A 149 1.83 -3.21 -5.12
N VAL A 150 1.49 -2.62 -6.24
CA VAL A 150 1.18 -3.33 -7.50
C VAL A 150 2.20 -2.94 -8.55
N LEU A 151 2.74 -3.94 -9.23
CA LEU A 151 3.58 -3.77 -10.41
C LEU A 151 2.77 -4.26 -11.62
N ASP A 152 2.04 -3.36 -12.26
CA ASP A 152 1.14 -3.69 -13.37
C ASP A 152 1.89 -3.74 -14.71
N PHE A 153 1.73 -4.82 -15.47
CA PHE A 153 2.25 -4.99 -16.82
C PHE A 153 1.12 -4.74 -17.82
N PRO A 154 1.03 -3.54 -18.42
CA PRO A 154 -0.09 -3.21 -19.31
C PRO A 154 -0.08 -4.03 -20.60
N TYR A 155 1.07 -4.56 -21.03
CA TYR A 155 1.16 -5.41 -22.22
C TYR A 155 0.36 -6.71 -22.07
N SER A 156 0.50 -7.41 -20.95
CA SER A 156 -0.24 -8.63 -20.62
C SER A 156 -1.50 -8.38 -19.80
N ASN A 157 -1.63 -7.19 -19.20
CA ASN A 157 -2.69 -6.84 -18.26
C ASN A 157 -2.65 -7.74 -16.99
N ILE A 158 -1.45 -8.05 -16.49
CA ILE A 158 -1.19 -8.77 -15.23
C ILE A 158 -0.45 -7.84 -14.25
N GLY A 159 -0.83 -7.90 -12.97
CA GLY A 159 -0.23 -7.04 -11.94
C GLY A 159 0.05 -7.80 -10.65
N PRO A 160 1.25 -8.41 -10.50
CA PRO A 160 1.67 -8.97 -9.22
C PRO A 160 1.74 -7.90 -8.14
N SER A 161 1.49 -8.31 -6.89
CA SER A 161 1.38 -7.38 -5.75
C SER A 161 2.14 -7.87 -4.53
N GLN A 162 2.56 -6.92 -3.68
CA GLN A 162 3.14 -7.14 -2.36
C GLN A 162 2.40 -6.32 -1.31
N LEU A 163 2.18 -6.88 -0.12
CA LEU A 163 1.59 -6.17 1.02
C LEU A 163 2.70 -5.55 1.87
N MET A 164 2.62 -4.24 2.14
CA MET A 164 3.59 -3.49 2.90
C MET A 164 2.92 -2.68 4.02
N PRO A 165 3.62 -2.44 5.14
CA PRO A 165 3.05 -1.65 6.23
C PRO A 165 3.00 -0.13 5.92
N GLY A 166 3.79 0.33 4.96
CA GLY A 166 3.90 1.74 4.55
C GLY A 166 4.16 1.91 3.07
N GLU A 167 4.34 3.16 2.64
CA GLU A 167 4.64 3.56 1.26
C GLU A 167 5.91 4.42 1.16
N ASN A 168 6.83 4.28 2.14
CA ASN A 168 8.12 4.96 2.14
C ASN A 168 9.13 4.28 1.19
N ALA A 169 10.35 4.84 1.09
CA ALA A 169 11.38 4.33 0.19
C ALA A 169 11.78 2.89 0.48
N GLU A 170 11.88 2.53 1.76
CA GLU A 170 12.26 1.17 2.17
C GLU A 170 11.17 0.16 1.78
N CYS A 171 9.88 0.49 2.00
CA CYS A 171 8.76 -0.35 1.58
C CYS A 171 8.68 -0.49 0.05
N THR A 172 8.89 0.61 -0.69
CA THR A 172 8.89 0.59 -2.16
C THR A 172 10.01 -0.29 -2.71
N CYS A 173 11.25 -0.06 -2.28
CA CYS A 173 12.39 -0.84 -2.74
C CYS A 173 12.30 -2.32 -2.32
N GLN A 174 11.77 -2.60 -1.12
CA GLN A 174 11.58 -3.99 -0.68
C GLN A 174 10.51 -4.70 -1.49
N ALA A 175 9.38 -4.03 -1.78
CA ALA A 175 8.33 -4.60 -2.62
C ALA A 175 8.82 -4.89 -4.04
N LEU A 176 9.56 -3.94 -4.64
CA LEU A 176 10.20 -4.12 -5.95
C LEU A 176 11.18 -5.29 -5.95
N ARG A 177 12.08 -5.35 -4.97
CA ARG A 177 13.05 -6.45 -4.82
C ARG A 177 12.34 -7.79 -4.78
N ASN A 178 11.35 -7.94 -3.92
CA ASN A 178 10.58 -9.19 -3.78
C ASN A 178 9.90 -9.59 -5.09
N LEU A 179 9.34 -8.60 -5.82
CA LEU A 179 8.68 -8.85 -7.10
C LEU A 179 9.69 -9.18 -8.20
N PHE A 180 10.86 -8.55 -8.25
CA PHE A 180 11.92 -8.89 -9.20
C PHE A 180 12.43 -10.31 -8.99
N GLU A 181 12.63 -10.71 -7.74
CA GLU A 181 13.03 -12.08 -7.38
C GLU A 181 11.92 -13.09 -7.80
N TRP A 182 10.65 -12.78 -7.56
CA TRP A 182 9.53 -13.63 -7.98
C TRP A 182 9.37 -13.71 -9.51
N LEU A 183 9.57 -12.61 -10.21
CA LEU A 183 9.55 -12.54 -11.69
C LEU A 183 10.71 -13.32 -12.31
N GLY A 184 11.83 -13.43 -11.61
CA GLY A 184 13.10 -13.95 -12.14
C GLY A 184 13.84 -12.95 -13.03
N GLY A 185 13.49 -11.65 -12.96
CA GLY A 185 14.08 -10.58 -13.77
C GLY A 185 13.60 -9.20 -13.33
N VAL A 186 14.14 -8.18 -13.98
CA VAL A 186 13.87 -6.78 -13.69
C VAL A 186 13.17 -6.14 -14.89
N PRO A 187 12.04 -5.45 -14.73
CA PRO A 187 11.40 -4.70 -15.81
C PRO A 187 12.37 -3.69 -16.43
N GLU A 188 12.35 -3.56 -17.76
CA GLU A 188 13.21 -2.60 -18.45
C GLU A 188 12.89 -1.16 -18.06
N ARG A 189 11.60 -0.84 -17.96
CA ARG A 189 11.10 0.48 -17.57
C ARG A 189 9.94 0.41 -16.61
N ILE A 190 9.97 1.22 -15.55
CA ILE A 190 8.91 1.34 -14.55
C ILE A 190 8.36 2.77 -14.55
N VAL A 191 7.05 2.91 -14.75
CA VAL A 191 6.34 4.19 -14.70
C VAL A 191 5.67 4.35 -13.33
N TYR A 192 5.97 5.47 -12.65
CA TYR A 192 5.44 5.78 -11.33
C TYR A 192 4.42 6.91 -11.37
N ASP A 193 3.37 6.79 -10.56
CA ASP A 193 2.49 7.91 -10.26
C ASP A 193 2.86 8.56 -8.93
N ASN A 194 3.64 9.65 -8.97
CA ASN A 194 3.97 10.51 -7.81
C ASN A 194 4.29 9.74 -6.50
N ALA A 195 4.93 8.57 -6.58
CA ALA A 195 5.18 7.72 -5.44
C ALA A 195 6.09 8.41 -4.41
N ALA A 196 5.56 8.74 -3.24
CA ALA A 196 6.29 9.39 -2.15
C ALA A 196 7.54 8.60 -1.70
N GLY A 197 7.51 7.26 -1.85
CA GLY A 197 8.64 6.37 -1.56
C GLY A 197 9.76 6.45 -2.59
N VAL A 198 9.48 6.88 -3.82
CA VAL A 198 10.47 7.00 -4.91
C VAL A 198 11.14 8.37 -4.88
N GLY A 199 10.36 9.43 -4.67
CA GLY A 199 10.87 10.79 -4.69
C GLY A 199 9.88 11.83 -4.19
N ARG A 200 10.36 13.07 -4.03
CA ARG A 200 9.53 14.24 -3.69
C ARG A 200 9.56 15.24 -4.84
N LYS A 201 8.40 15.73 -5.23
CA LYS A 201 8.29 16.82 -6.19
C LYS A 201 8.80 18.12 -5.56
N TRP A 202 9.82 18.73 -6.20
CA TRP A 202 10.38 20.01 -5.83
C TRP A 202 10.27 20.92 -7.07
N PHE A 203 9.30 21.84 -7.06
CA PHE A 203 8.91 22.63 -8.25
C PHE A 203 8.57 21.69 -9.44
N ASP A 204 9.24 21.85 -10.56
CA ASP A 204 9.05 21.06 -11.78
C ASP A 204 9.95 19.79 -11.85
N ARG A 205 10.76 19.53 -10.81
CA ARG A 205 11.68 18.38 -10.77
C ARG A 205 11.31 17.43 -9.65
N ILE A 206 11.43 16.13 -9.91
CA ILE A 206 11.29 15.10 -8.87
C ILE A 206 12.69 14.81 -8.33
N ARG A 207 12.88 15.03 -7.03
CA ARG A 207 14.10 14.65 -6.32
C ARG A 207 13.90 13.25 -5.74
N LEU A 208 14.61 12.29 -6.31
CA LEU A 208 14.59 10.91 -5.83
C LEU A 208 15.20 10.79 -4.43
N THR A 209 14.74 9.78 -3.67
CA THR A 209 15.40 9.39 -2.43
C THR A 209 16.74 8.74 -2.75
N ARG A 210 17.74 8.90 -1.86
CA ARG A 210 19.06 8.28 -2.06
C ARG A 210 18.98 6.76 -2.15
N LEU A 211 18.12 6.15 -1.34
CA LEU A 211 17.89 4.70 -1.36
C LEU A 211 17.38 4.24 -2.72
N PHE A 212 16.38 4.92 -3.28
CA PHE A 212 15.83 4.57 -4.58
C PHE A 212 16.82 4.78 -5.72
N GLN A 213 17.64 5.84 -5.67
CA GLN A 213 18.72 6.07 -6.67
C GLN A 213 19.74 4.92 -6.67
N ALA A 214 20.18 4.49 -5.48
CA ALA A 214 21.12 3.37 -5.36
C ALA A 214 20.46 2.05 -5.81
N PHE A 215 19.21 1.82 -5.45
CA PHE A 215 18.41 0.66 -5.85
C PHE A 215 18.25 0.59 -7.37
N GLN A 216 17.83 1.69 -8.00
CA GLN A 216 17.68 1.81 -9.45
C GLN A 216 18.99 1.56 -10.19
N ALA A 217 20.10 2.17 -9.73
CA ALA A 217 21.42 1.95 -10.33
C ALA A 217 21.89 0.49 -10.18
N HIS A 218 21.55 -0.19 -9.09
CA HIS A 218 21.93 -1.58 -8.86
C HIS A 218 21.20 -2.55 -9.80
N TYR A 219 19.88 -2.33 -10.03
CA TYR A 219 19.06 -3.19 -10.89
C TYR A 219 19.05 -2.75 -12.35
N GLY A 220 19.46 -1.53 -12.69
CA GLY A 220 19.68 -1.03 -14.05
C GLY A 220 18.41 -0.71 -14.85
N PHE A 221 17.23 -0.62 -14.23
CA PHE A 221 15.97 -0.31 -14.92
C PHE A 221 15.81 1.20 -15.17
N GLU A 222 15.06 1.55 -16.23
CA GLU A 222 14.64 2.93 -16.47
C GLU A 222 13.39 3.28 -15.65
N TYR A 223 13.25 4.54 -15.27
CA TYR A 223 12.06 5.02 -14.58
C TYR A 223 11.52 6.29 -15.22
N THR A 224 10.19 6.43 -15.16
CA THR A 224 9.48 7.62 -15.65
C THR A 224 8.37 7.97 -14.66
N PHE A 225 8.06 9.25 -14.52
CA PHE A 225 6.90 9.69 -13.75
C PHE A 225 5.80 10.16 -14.69
N CYS A 226 4.56 9.77 -14.41
CA CYS A 226 3.40 10.27 -15.14
C CYS A 226 3.33 11.80 -15.07
N ASN A 227 2.90 12.42 -16.16
CA ASN A 227 2.66 13.85 -16.17
C ASN A 227 1.55 14.23 -15.17
N PRO A 228 1.69 15.35 -14.45
CA PRO A 228 0.61 15.86 -13.62
C PRO A 228 -0.65 16.06 -14.47
N TYR A 229 -1.79 15.55 -14.02
CA TYR A 229 -3.10 15.64 -14.67
C TYR A 229 -3.35 14.74 -15.89
N SER A 230 -2.47 13.81 -16.20
CA SER A 230 -2.67 12.81 -17.29
C SER A 230 -3.39 11.57 -16.77
N GLY A 231 -4.67 11.70 -16.41
CA GLY A 231 -5.47 10.60 -15.84
C GLY A 231 -5.60 9.37 -16.75
N HIS A 232 -5.42 9.53 -18.06
CA HIS A 232 -5.46 8.45 -19.04
C HIS A 232 -4.15 7.62 -19.10
N GLU A 233 -3.00 8.20 -18.72
CA GLU A 233 -1.75 7.45 -18.56
C GLU A 233 -1.80 6.51 -17.33
N LYS A 234 -2.73 6.77 -16.40
CA LYS A 234 -2.89 6.11 -15.11
C LYS A 234 -4.00 5.05 -15.08
N GLY A 235 -4.94 5.10 -16.00
CA GLY A 235 -6.17 4.30 -15.95
C GLY A 235 -5.92 2.79 -15.82
N GLY A 236 -4.80 2.28 -16.31
CA GLY A 236 -4.40 0.87 -16.22
C GLY A 236 -4.07 0.46 -14.78
N VAL A 237 -3.07 1.10 -14.16
CA VAL A 237 -2.60 0.72 -12.83
C VAL A 237 -3.62 0.99 -11.74
N GLU A 238 -4.36 2.11 -11.79
CA GLU A 238 -5.45 2.40 -10.83
C GLU A 238 -6.55 1.34 -10.91
N ALA A 239 -6.94 0.92 -12.12
CA ALA A 239 -7.89 -0.16 -12.33
C ALA A 239 -7.37 -1.49 -11.78
N ARG A 240 -6.08 -1.79 -11.96
CA ARG A 240 -5.41 -2.97 -11.43
C ARG A 240 -5.35 -2.97 -9.91
N VAL A 241 -4.88 -1.88 -9.29
CA VAL A 241 -4.91 -1.68 -7.84
C VAL A 241 -6.32 -1.93 -7.27
N GLY A 242 -7.35 -1.36 -7.93
CA GLY A 242 -8.74 -1.59 -7.57
C GLY A 242 -9.20 -3.04 -7.75
N ALA A 243 -8.77 -3.73 -8.80
CA ALA A 243 -9.11 -5.13 -9.08
C ALA A 243 -8.48 -6.07 -8.05
N VAL A 244 -7.17 -5.94 -7.79
CA VAL A 244 -6.45 -6.71 -6.78
C VAL A 244 -7.11 -6.54 -5.42
N ARG A 245 -7.39 -5.29 -5.00
CA ARG A 245 -8.06 -5.00 -3.74
C ARG A 245 -9.42 -5.70 -3.63
N ARG A 246 -10.29 -5.58 -4.62
CA ARG A 246 -11.64 -6.17 -4.59
C ARG A 246 -11.63 -7.69 -4.66
N ARG A 247 -10.66 -8.30 -5.31
CA ARG A 247 -10.62 -9.75 -5.54
C ARG A 247 -9.84 -10.51 -4.46
N LEU A 248 -8.75 -9.92 -3.95
CA LEU A 248 -7.84 -10.62 -3.03
C LEU A 248 -7.91 -10.12 -1.58
N PHE A 249 -8.49 -8.92 -1.34
CA PHE A 249 -8.63 -8.34 -0.01
C PHE A 249 -10.10 -8.20 0.44
N VAL A 250 -11.05 -8.83 -0.28
CA VAL A 250 -12.45 -8.92 0.12
C VAL A 250 -12.87 -10.39 0.03
N PRO A 251 -13.33 -10.98 1.16
CA PRO A 251 -13.37 -10.43 2.52
C PRO A 251 -11.99 -10.10 3.09
N VAL A 252 -11.95 -9.32 4.20
CA VAL A 252 -10.69 -8.91 4.84
C VAL A 252 -9.85 -10.13 5.24
N PRO A 253 -8.66 -10.34 4.63
CA PRO A 253 -7.86 -11.54 4.87
C PRO A 253 -7.15 -11.50 6.22
N GLY A 254 -6.93 -12.68 6.81
CA GLY A 254 -6.03 -12.87 7.95
C GLY A 254 -4.56 -12.94 7.50
N VAL A 255 -3.69 -12.17 8.15
CA VAL A 255 -2.26 -12.14 7.92
C VAL A 255 -1.54 -12.33 9.25
N TRP A 256 -1.02 -13.52 9.51
CA TRP A 256 -0.24 -13.83 10.70
C TRP A 256 1.25 -13.55 10.51
N ASN A 257 1.77 -13.92 9.34
CA ASN A 257 3.13 -13.66 8.90
C ASN A 257 3.09 -12.96 7.55
N LEU A 258 3.71 -11.78 7.47
CA LEU A 258 3.68 -10.95 6.29
C LEU A 258 4.50 -11.54 5.14
N ASP A 259 5.65 -12.16 5.45
CA ASP A 259 6.52 -12.77 4.43
C ASP A 259 5.83 -13.96 3.76
N SER A 260 5.21 -14.84 4.55
CA SER A 260 4.45 -15.98 4.04
C SER A 260 3.22 -15.54 3.22
N PHE A 261 2.59 -14.43 3.58
CA PHE A 261 1.49 -13.86 2.80
C PHE A 261 2.01 -13.31 1.47
N ASN A 262 3.10 -12.54 1.51
CA ASN A 262 3.74 -11.93 0.35
C ASN A 262 4.36 -12.94 -0.61
N LEU A 263 4.83 -14.08 -0.13
CA LEU A 263 5.32 -15.15 -0.98
C LEU A 263 4.21 -15.71 -1.91
N ARG A 264 2.96 -15.76 -1.43
CA ARG A 264 1.82 -16.32 -2.17
C ARG A 264 1.04 -15.27 -2.96
N LEU A 265 1.08 -14.00 -2.54
CA LEU A 265 0.25 -12.96 -3.12
C LEU A 265 0.47 -12.75 -4.63
N PRO A 266 1.70 -12.71 -5.16
CA PRO A 266 1.93 -12.54 -6.60
C PRO A 266 1.34 -13.69 -7.44
N GLY A 267 1.45 -14.94 -6.98
CA GLY A 267 0.83 -16.09 -7.63
C GLY A 267 -0.70 -15.97 -7.70
N ARG A 268 -1.33 -15.54 -6.61
CA ARG A 268 -2.78 -15.26 -6.59
C ARG A 268 -3.17 -14.11 -7.54
N CYS A 269 -2.29 -13.13 -7.73
CA CYS A 269 -2.52 -12.08 -8.73
C CYS A 269 -2.43 -12.64 -10.16
N LEU A 270 -1.55 -13.60 -10.42
CA LEU A 270 -1.44 -14.29 -11.71
C LEU A 270 -2.71 -15.09 -12.04
N GLU A 271 -3.30 -15.79 -11.07
CA GLU A 271 -4.58 -16.51 -11.22
C GLU A 271 -5.74 -15.58 -11.66
N LEU A 272 -5.71 -14.29 -11.29
CA LEU A 272 -6.70 -13.31 -11.77
C LEU A 272 -6.55 -13.01 -13.27
N GLY A 273 -5.44 -13.36 -13.87
CA GLY A 273 -5.12 -13.25 -15.31
C GLY A 273 -5.53 -14.46 -16.13
N ASP A 274 -6.21 -15.45 -15.55
CA ASP A 274 -6.72 -16.63 -16.29
C ASP A 274 -7.96 -16.26 -17.11
N LYS A 275 -7.74 -15.43 -18.14
CA LYS A 275 -8.73 -14.91 -19.08
C LYS A 275 -8.05 -14.26 -20.27
N ASP A 276 -8.80 -14.01 -21.34
CA ASP A 276 -8.28 -13.33 -22.50
C ASP A 276 -8.04 -11.83 -22.25
N HIS A 277 -7.04 -11.30 -22.92
CA HIS A 277 -6.75 -9.90 -22.94
C HIS A 277 -7.83 -9.15 -23.75
N TYR A 278 -8.42 -8.11 -23.16
CA TYR A 278 -9.60 -7.40 -23.70
C TYR A 278 -9.43 -6.77 -25.08
N ARG A 279 -8.18 -6.52 -25.54
CA ARG A 279 -7.87 -5.96 -26.87
C ARG A 279 -7.22 -6.97 -27.81
N LYS A 280 -6.39 -7.89 -27.27
CA LYS A 280 -5.57 -8.78 -28.11
C LYS A 280 -6.24 -10.11 -28.41
N GLY A 281 -7.23 -10.53 -27.61
CA GLY A 281 -7.90 -11.82 -27.78
C GLY A 281 -7.02 -13.03 -27.46
N GLU A 282 -5.88 -12.80 -26.81
CA GLU A 282 -4.92 -13.80 -26.36
C GLU A 282 -4.97 -13.95 -24.85
N SER A 283 -4.56 -15.10 -24.31
CA SER A 283 -4.48 -15.33 -22.86
C SER A 283 -3.53 -14.32 -22.19
N GLN A 284 -3.99 -13.68 -21.11
CA GLN A 284 -3.15 -12.76 -20.34
C GLN A 284 -1.91 -13.44 -19.78
N THR A 285 -2.02 -14.69 -19.35
CA THR A 285 -0.88 -15.49 -18.86
C THR A 285 0.14 -15.78 -19.97
N GLY A 286 -0.30 -16.08 -21.19
CA GLY A 286 0.58 -16.25 -22.34
C GLY A 286 1.33 -14.96 -22.71
N LEU A 287 0.62 -13.83 -22.71
CA LEU A 287 1.24 -12.50 -22.91
C LEU A 287 2.22 -12.14 -21.78
N PHE A 288 1.95 -12.60 -20.56
CA PHE A 288 2.86 -12.37 -19.42
C PHE A 288 4.17 -13.16 -19.54
N ASP A 289 4.14 -14.31 -20.21
CA ASP A 289 5.38 -15.03 -20.55
C ASP A 289 6.25 -14.24 -21.54
N GLU A 290 5.65 -13.40 -22.40
CA GLU A 290 6.39 -12.46 -23.25
C GLU A 290 6.98 -11.31 -22.41
N ASP A 291 6.20 -10.74 -21.47
CA ASP A 291 6.72 -9.77 -20.51
C ASP A 291 7.95 -10.33 -19.77
N ARG A 292 7.86 -11.56 -19.27
CA ARG A 292 8.96 -12.21 -18.56
C ARG A 292 10.22 -12.40 -19.41
N LYS A 293 10.06 -12.73 -20.69
CA LYS A 293 11.20 -12.89 -21.62
C LYS A 293 11.94 -11.59 -21.92
N ALA A 294 11.24 -10.46 -21.81
CA ALA A 294 11.78 -9.12 -22.04
C ALA A 294 12.44 -8.51 -20.80
N LEU A 295 12.39 -9.17 -19.63
CA LEU A 295 12.99 -8.66 -18.41
C LEU A 295 14.53 -8.66 -18.49
N LEU A 296 15.14 -7.67 -17.86
CA LEU A 296 16.60 -7.64 -17.64
C LEU A 296 16.98 -8.74 -16.64
N PRO A 297 18.22 -9.27 -16.72
CA PRO A 297 18.68 -10.30 -15.78
C PRO A 297 18.81 -9.73 -14.37
N LEU A 298 18.54 -10.55 -13.37
CA LEU A 298 18.79 -10.22 -11.97
C LEU A 298 20.30 -10.06 -11.71
N PRO A 299 20.73 -9.09 -10.90
CA PRO A 299 22.11 -9.01 -10.44
C PRO A 299 22.45 -10.22 -9.58
N ALA A 300 23.74 -10.60 -9.58
CA ALA A 300 24.24 -11.78 -8.84
C ALA A 300 23.98 -11.71 -7.31
N LYS A 301 23.90 -10.50 -6.76
CA LYS A 301 23.55 -10.27 -5.35
C LYS A 301 22.34 -9.37 -5.27
N PRO A 302 21.33 -9.71 -4.47
CA PRO A 302 20.19 -8.83 -4.24
C PRO A 302 20.64 -7.56 -3.50
N PHE A 303 19.98 -6.43 -3.81
CA PHE A 303 20.24 -5.17 -3.10
C PHE A 303 19.77 -5.24 -1.65
N ASP A 304 20.62 -4.83 -0.71
CA ASP A 304 20.22 -4.73 0.70
C ASP A 304 19.43 -3.44 0.94
N VAL A 305 18.12 -3.58 1.17
CA VAL A 305 17.20 -2.46 1.30
C VAL A 305 17.25 -1.91 2.73
N VAL A 306 18.13 -0.97 2.96
CA VAL A 306 18.28 -0.31 4.26
C VAL A 306 18.70 1.15 4.09
N THR A 307 18.13 2.02 4.93
CA THR A 307 18.57 3.40 5.09
C THR A 307 19.34 3.53 6.39
N TRP A 308 20.67 3.70 6.30
CA TRP A 308 21.51 3.93 7.48
C TRP A 308 21.50 5.41 7.87
N THR A 309 21.36 5.66 9.19
CA THR A 309 21.42 7.00 9.76
C THR A 309 22.06 6.93 11.14
N ARG A 310 22.66 8.05 11.59
CA ARG A 310 23.14 8.19 12.95
C ARG A 310 22.12 8.91 13.78
N MET A 311 21.84 8.40 14.97
CA MET A 311 20.87 8.97 15.89
C MET A 311 21.42 8.89 17.31
N LYS A 312 21.21 9.94 18.11
CA LYS A 312 21.59 9.95 19.50
C LYS A 312 20.50 9.30 20.35
N ALA A 313 20.88 8.33 21.18
CA ALA A 313 20.00 7.74 22.17
C ALA A 313 19.66 8.76 23.28
N ASP A 314 18.43 8.75 23.76
CA ASP A 314 17.99 9.60 24.86
C ASP A 314 18.61 9.15 26.19
N LYS A 315 18.30 9.86 27.28
CA LYS A 315 18.81 9.53 28.64
C LYS A 315 18.37 8.17 29.19
N TYR A 316 17.46 7.47 28.49
CA TYR A 316 16.99 6.15 28.82
C TYR A 316 17.50 5.08 27.83
N GLY A 317 18.34 5.46 26.87
CA GLY A 317 18.87 4.56 25.85
C GLY A 317 17.86 4.27 24.71
N ASN A 318 16.91 5.17 24.44
CA ASN A 318 15.97 4.96 23.34
C ASN A 318 16.32 5.82 22.12
N ILE A 319 16.08 5.27 20.96
CA ILE A 319 16.14 5.95 19.65
C ILE A 319 14.73 6.35 19.23
N THR A 320 14.55 7.60 18.77
CA THR A 320 13.25 8.06 18.28
C THR A 320 13.29 8.24 16.76
N VAL A 321 12.56 7.39 16.03
CA VAL A 321 12.44 7.43 14.58
C VAL A 321 11.22 8.25 14.18
N GLN A 322 11.36 9.12 13.17
CA GLN A 322 10.31 10.00 12.65
C GLN A 322 9.65 10.89 13.74
N GLY A 323 10.36 11.17 14.84
CA GLY A 323 9.86 12.00 15.93
C GLY A 323 8.74 11.39 16.77
N ARG A 324 8.39 10.11 16.58
CA ARG A 324 7.23 9.48 17.23
C ARG A 324 7.39 8.03 17.65
N HIS A 325 8.18 7.24 16.95
CA HIS A 325 8.36 5.82 17.25
C HIS A 325 9.65 5.63 18.02
N ARG A 326 9.53 5.18 19.28
CA ARG A 326 10.67 4.96 20.18
C ARG A 326 11.09 3.49 20.16
N TYR A 327 12.39 3.27 20.05
CA TYR A 327 13.03 1.95 20.04
C TYR A 327 14.12 1.89 21.10
N ALA A 328 14.05 0.93 21.99
CA ALA A 328 15.03 0.78 23.07
C ALA A 328 16.33 0.19 22.51
N ALA A 329 17.46 0.89 22.73
CA ALA A 329 18.80 0.32 22.51
C ALA A 329 19.40 -0.26 23.79
N GLY A 330 18.87 0.15 24.94
CA GLY A 330 19.35 -0.23 26.26
C GLY A 330 19.90 0.97 27.05
N PRO A 331 19.74 0.96 28.39
CA PRO A 331 20.16 2.07 29.25
C PRO A 331 21.67 2.34 29.18
N GLU A 332 22.48 1.31 28.89
CA GLU A 332 23.95 1.38 28.73
C GLU A 332 24.36 2.28 27.56
N HIS A 333 23.47 2.45 26.58
CA HIS A 333 23.68 3.30 25.41
C HIS A 333 23.11 4.72 25.60
N ALA A 334 22.67 5.08 26.82
CA ALA A 334 22.09 6.40 27.10
C ALA A 334 23.07 7.54 26.73
N GLY A 335 22.59 8.46 25.87
CA GLY A 335 23.38 9.59 25.39
C GLY A 335 24.41 9.25 24.31
N HIS A 336 24.60 7.99 23.94
CA HIS A 336 25.53 7.59 22.88
C HIS A 336 24.95 7.84 21.49
N GLU A 337 25.83 8.04 20.50
CA GLU A 337 25.47 8.06 19.10
C GLU A 337 25.43 6.62 18.57
N MET A 338 24.26 6.23 18.03
CA MET A 338 24.01 4.89 17.51
C MET A 338 23.86 4.94 15.98
N ILE A 339 24.21 3.85 15.32
CA ILE A 339 23.95 3.63 13.91
C ILE A 339 22.59 2.91 13.80
N VAL A 340 21.65 3.48 13.07
CA VAL A 340 20.29 2.97 12.94
C VAL A 340 20.00 2.62 11.50
N GLY A 341 19.70 1.35 11.24
CA GLY A 341 19.27 0.81 9.95
C GLY A 341 17.75 0.75 9.87
N LEU A 342 17.18 1.53 8.99
CA LEU A 342 15.73 1.52 8.72
C LEU A 342 15.46 0.60 7.52
N ARG A 343 14.87 -0.56 7.80
CA ARG A 343 14.36 -1.52 6.80
C ARG A 343 12.85 -1.37 6.62
N ALA A 344 12.26 -2.07 5.68
CA ALA A 344 10.81 -2.05 5.48
C ALA A 344 10.04 -2.61 6.70
N LEU A 345 10.53 -3.65 7.34
CA LEU A 345 9.83 -4.34 8.44
C LEU A 345 10.53 -4.20 9.78
N GLU A 346 11.76 -3.74 9.81
CA GLU A 346 12.63 -3.76 10.99
C GLU A 346 13.38 -2.45 11.16
N VAL A 347 13.77 -2.17 12.40
CA VAL A 347 14.73 -1.14 12.81
C VAL A 347 15.89 -1.86 13.49
N GLU A 348 17.06 -1.81 12.86
CA GLU A 348 18.29 -2.40 13.34
C GLU A 348 19.14 -1.32 14.04
N ILE A 349 19.56 -1.56 15.27
CA ILE A 349 20.38 -0.62 16.04
C ILE A 349 21.75 -1.23 16.26
N LEU A 350 22.79 -0.50 15.86
CA LEU A 350 24.19 -0.86 16.02
C LEU A 350 24.88 0.16 16.94
N ASP A 351 25.94 -0.24 17.61
CA ASP A 351 26.83 0.68 18.31
C ASP A 351 27.67 1.54 17.34
N ALA A 352 28.54 2.37 17.87
CA ALA A 352 29.42 3.24 17.08
C ALA A 352 30.43 2.45 16.23
N GLU A 353 30.79 1.26 16.66
CA GLU A 353 31.73 0.32 16.01
C GLU A 353 31.03 -0.55 14.95
N GLY A 354 29.70 -0.48 14.81
CA GLY A 354 28.92 -1.23 13.84
C GLY A 354 28.52 -2.64 14.31
N LYS A 355 28.69 -2.95 15.59
CA LYS A 355 28.21 -4.19 16.17
C LYS A 355 26.71 -4.08 16.46
N ARG A 356 25.94 -5.11 16.07
CA ARG A 356 24.51 -5.16 16.32
C ARG A 356 24.20 -5.20 17.80
N VAL A 357 23.38 -4.25 18.25
CA VAL A 357 22.85 -4.17 19.61
C VAL A 357 21.52 -4.90 19.67
N ILE A 358 20.54 -4.47 18.85
CA ILE A 358 19.19 -5.04 18.85
C ILE A 358 18.48 -4.76 17.52
N THR A 359 17.48 -5.58 17.21
CA THR A 359 16.57 -5.37 16.09
C THR A 359 15.13 -5.37 16.58
N HIS A 360 14.36 -4.38 16.21
CA HIS A 360 12.94 -4.23 16.54
C HIS A 360 12.06 -4.33 15.30
N PRO A 361 10.82 -4.85 15.40
CA PRO A 361 9.81 -4.67 14.37
C PRO A 361 9.55 -3.18 14.15
N ARG A 362 9.53 -2.74 12.89
CA ARG A 362 9.30 -1.33 12.56
C ARG A 362 7.83 -0.95 12.74
N SER A 363 7.59 0.11 13.46
CA SER A 363 6.26 0.71 13.66
C SER A 363 5.94 1.74 12.56
N TYR A 364 4.67 1.80 12.20
CA TYR A 364 4.13 2.70 11.18
C TYR A 364 2.88 3.43 11.69
N GLY A 365 2.53 4.51 11.01
CA GLY A 365 1.34 5.31 11.32
C GLY A 365 1.66 6.57 12.12
N ASP A 366 0.60 7.33 12.47
CA ASP A 366 0.73 8.65 13.08
C ASP A 366 0.73 8.61 14.61
N LYS A 367 0.32 7.51 15.21
CA LYS A 367 0.31 7.35 16.66
C LYS A 367 1.70 7.03 17.16
N PRO A 368 2.20 7.71 18.20
CA PRO A 368 3.44 7.35 18.85
C PRO A 368 3.42 5.91 19.34
N THR A 369 4.53 5.21 19.15
CA THR A 369 4.72 3.86 19.66
C THR A 369 6.01 3.80 20.49
N ASP A 370 6.02 2.94 21.49
CA ASP A 370 7.18 2.65 22.31
C ASP A 370 7.38 1.13 22.25
N SER A 371 8.45 0.70 21.60
CA SER A 371 8.83 -0.72 21.51
C SER A 371 9.65 -1.15 22.70
N GLY A 372 9.38 -0.60 23.89
CA GLY A 372 10.10 -0.90 25.11
C GLY A 372 10.29 -2.40 25.28
N ASP A 373 11.46 -2.90 24.89
CA ASP A 373 11.85 -4.27 25.12
C ASP A 373 12.25 -4.39 26.60
N PRO A 374 11.51 -5.15 27.40
CA PRO A 374 11.87 -5.37 28.80
C PRO A 374 13.29 -5.90 28.96
N SER A 375 13.76 -6.75 28.02
CA SER A 375 15.10 -7.36 28.07
C SER A 375 16.20 -6.30 28.06
N SER A 376 16.04 -5.18 27.40
CA SER A 376 17.02 -4.10 27.33
C SER A 376 17.38 -3.49 28.72
N GLN A 377 16.53 -3.69 29.73
CA GLN A 377 16.73 -3.19 31.08
C GLN A 377 17.32 -4.23 32.06
N LEU A 378 17.44 -5.49 31.64
CA LEU A 378 17.88 -6.58 32.52
C LEU A 378 19.26 -6.37 33.08
N GLY A 379 20.24 -5.98 32.26
CA GLY A 379 21.61 -5.73 32.72
C GLY A 379 21.66 -4.69 33.83
N LEU A 380 21.04 -3.53 33.62
CA LEU A 380 20.98 -2.47 34.65
C LEU A 380 20.20 -2.90 35.87
N LEU A 381 19.17 -3.74 35.70
CA LEU A 381 18.35 -4.22 36.81
C LEU A 381 19.10 -5.26 37.63
N CYS A 382 20.00 -6.08 37.06
CA CYS A 382 20.90 -6.96 37.78
C CYS A 382 21.87 -6.16 38.70
N ASP A 383 22.33 -4.99 38.24
CA ASP A 383 23.19 -4.09 39.03
C ASP A 383 22.42 -3.35 40.12
N ARG A 384 21.12 -3.07 39.87
CA ARG A 384 20.22 -2.29 40.74
C ARG A 384 18.92 -3.03 41.03
N PRO A 385 18.95 -4.20 41.73
CA PRO A 385 17.76 -5.03 41.91
C PRO A 385 16.66 -4.37 42.77
N ALA A 386 16.99 -3.34 43.54
CA ALA A 386 16.01 -2.52 44.26
C ALA A 386 15.03 -1.77 43.32
N ALA A 387 15.44 -1.53 42.07
CA ALA A 387 14.57 -0.88 41.06
C ALA A 387 13.49 -1.83 40.45
N TRP A 388 13.53 -3.12 40.80
CA TRP A 388 12.62 -4.15 40.28
C TRP A 388 11.16 -3.76 40.38
N ARG A 389 10.68 -3.25 41.51
CA ARG A 389 9.25 -2.95 41.75
C ARG A 389 8.65 -1.95 40.78
N ASN A 390 9.47 -1.07 40.20
CA ASN A 390 9.05 -0.02 39.27
C ASN A 390 9.60 -0.25 37.86
N SER A 391 10.03 -1.48 37.54
CA SER A 391 10.66 -1.80 36.25
C SER A 391 9.65 -2.33 35.25
N ARG A 392 9.86 -2.02 33.95
CA ARG A 392 9.10 -2.63 32.85
C ARG A 392 9.33 -4.14 32.76
N VAL A 393 10.45 -4.64 33.24
CA VAL A 393 10.75 -6.08 33.31
C VAL A 393 9.72 -6.77 34.21
N ARG A 394 9.45 -6.20 35.39
CA ARG A 394 8.44 -6.72 36.32
C ARG A 394 7.03 -6.71 35.68
N ASP A 395 6.67 -5.62 35.03
CA ASP A 395 5.34 -5.49 34.40
C ASP A 395 5.13 -6.47 33.24
N ALA A 396 6.21 -6.92 32.61
CA ALA A 396 6.20 -7.88 31.51
C ALA A 396 6.27 -9.34 31.97
N MET A 397 6.42 -9.60 33.26
CA MET A 397 6.47 -10.97 33.82
C MET A 397 5.06 -11.57 33.95
N PRO A 398 4.91 -12.88 33.71
CA PRO A 398 3.72 -13.64 34.14
C PRO A 398 3.52 -13.52 35.66
N ASP A 399 2.25 -13.51 36.07
CA ASP A 399 1.89 -13.32 37.48
C ASP A 399 2.65 -14.25 38.45
N PRO A 400 2.77 -15.58 38.21
CA PRO A 400 3.49 -16.46 39.14
C PRO A 400 4.97 -16.09 39.33
N LEU A 401 5.67 -15.75 38.21
CA LEU A 401 7.05 -15.31 38.25
C LEU A 401 7.21 -13.97 38.97
N ARG A 402 6.32 -13.02 38.67
CA ARG A 402 6.33 -11.70 39.27
C ARG A 402 6.13 -11.78 40.79
N GLU A 403 5.13 -12.53 41.25
CA GLU A 403 4.83 -12.72 42.67
C GLU A 403 5.96 -13.41 43.39
N TRP A 404 6.56 -14.45 42.78
CA TRP A 404 7.68 -15.15 43.36
C TRP A 404 8.92 -14.24 43.51
N ILE A 405 9.30 -13.48 42.44
CA ILE A 405 10.44 -12.56 42.49
C ILE A 405 10.17 -11.39 43.45
N ASP A 406 8.93 -10.91 43.57
CA ASP A 406 8.52 -9.87 44.52
C ASP A 406 8.77 -10.31 46.00
N ALA A 407 8.59 -11.59 46.27
CA ALA A 407 8.76 -12.16 47.61
C ALA A 407 10.25 -12.42 48.00
N GLN A 408 11.18 -12.40 47.02
CA GLN A 408 12.57 -12.72 47.27
C GLN A 408 13.33 -11.55 47.90
N ASP A 409 14.41 -11.90 48.65
CA ASP A 409 15.40 -10.94 49.08
C ASP A 409 16.20 -10.37 47.88
N GLU A 410 17.06 -9.37 48.15
CA GLU A 410 17.80 -8.69 47.10
C GLU A 410 18.83 -9.61 46.41
N ALA A 411 19.45 -10.53 47.11
CA ALA A 411 20.44 -11.44 46.57
C ALA A 411 19.82 -12.47 45.65
N THR A 412 18.77 -13.14 46.10
CA THR A 412 18.01 -14.12 45.32
C THR A 412 17.36 -13.46 44.08
N ARG A 413 16.83 -12.24 44.23
CA ARG A 413 16.29 -11.46 43.11
C ARG A 413 17.36 -11.17 42.06
N ARG A 414 18.55 -10.75 42.48
CA ARG A 414 19.68 -10.47 41.59
C ARG A 414 20.10 -11.72 40.81
N ASP A 415 20.18 -12.87 41.48
CA ASP A 415 20.58 -14.13 40.86
C ASP A 415 19.52 -14.61 39.86
N SER A 416 18.24 -14.46 40.20
CA SER A 416 17.12 -14.74 39.26
C SER A 416 17.15 -13.85 38.03
N LEU A 417 17.39 -12.53 38.21
CA LEU A 417 17.52 -11.58 37.08
C LEU A 417 18.75 -11.90 36.22
N ARG A 418 19.86 -12.34 36.80
CA ARG A 418 21.05 -12.79 36.06
C ARG A 418 20.80 -14.07 35.27
N ALA A 419 20.07 -15.03 35.87
CA ALA A 419 19.65 -16.24 35.14
C ALA A 419 18.80 -15.88 33.92
N LEU A 420 17.83 -14.97 34.09
CA LEU A 420 17.00 -14.48 33.02
C LEU A 420 17.80 -13.73 31.94
N LEU A 421 18.73 -12.85 32.32
CA LEU A 421 19.60 -12.12 31.40
C LEU A 421 20.43 -13.05 30.52
N HIS A 422 20.96 -14.12 31.10
CA HIS A 422 21.78 -15.09 30.39
C HIS A 422 20.92 -15.91 29.42
N ALA A 423 19.76 -16.38 29.85
CA ALA A 423 18.83 -17.13 29.03
C ALA A 423 18.25 -16.26 27.88
N ASP A 424 17.99 -14.96 28.13
CA ASP A 424 17.55 -14.01 27.10
C ASP A 424 18.62 -13.82 26.02
N GLY A 425 19.87 -13.67 26.40
CA GLY A 425 21.00 -13.53 25.47
C GLY A 425 21.19 -14.74 24.54
N GLU A 426 20.85 -15.94 24.99
CA GLU A 426 20.98 -17.19 24.21
C GLU A 426 19.72 -17.57 23.43
N SER A 427 18.55 -17.37 24.01
CA SER A 427 17.29 -17.94 23.53
C SER A 427 16.21 -16.89 23.23
N GLY A 428 16.43 -15.64 23.60
CA GLY A 428 15.49 -14.53 23.45
C GLY A 428 14.45 -14.45 24.57
N TRP A 429 13.92 -13.24 24.78
CA TRP A 429 13.06 -12.88 25.91
C TRP A 429 11.89 -13.85 26.17
N ARG A 430 11.13 -14.21 25.13
CA ARG A 430 9.95 -15.08 25.29
C ARG A 430 10.33 -16.46 25.78
N ALA A 431 11.37 -17.03 25.20
CA ALA A 431 11.86 -18.35 25.57
C ALA A 431 12.47 -18.34 26.99
N ALA A 432 13.25 -17.29 27.34
CA ALA A 432 13.81 -17.11 28.65
C ALA A 432 12.76 -17.01 29.75
N VAL A 433 11.70 -16.21 29.55
CA VAL A 433 10.59 -16.08 30.50
C VAL A 433 9.80 -17.38 30.61
N ALA A 434 9.52 -18.08 29.51
CA ALA A 434 8.83 -19.35 29.51
C ALA A 434 9.62 -20.43 30.20
N GLY A 435 10.95 -20.51 29.95
CA GLY A 435 11.86 -21.45 30.60
C GLY A 435 11.98 -21.17 32.09
N MET A 436 12.09 -19.91 32.51
CA MET A 436 12.14 -19.55 33.92
C MET A 436 10.84 -19.90 34.67
N LEU A 437 9.67 -19.71 34.03
CA LEU A 437 8.38 -20.10 34.60
C LEU A 437 8.30 -21.61 34.81
N GLU A 438 8.71 -22.40 33.81
CA GLU A 438 8.73 -23.86 33.88
C GLU A 438 9.62 -24.38 35.03
N ILE A 439 10.82 -23.82 35.17
CA ILE A 439 11.73 -24.22 36.25
C ILE A 439 11.16 -23.81 37.61
N LEU A 440 10.57 -22.62 37.71
CA LEU A 440 9.89 -22.22 38.94
C LEU A 440 8.78 -23.18 39.35
N GLU A 441 7.93 -23.58 38.41
CA GLU A 441 6.80 -24.50 38.64
C GLU A 441 7.28 -25.92 39.03
N SER A 442 8.39 -26.38 38.46
CA SER A 442 8.91 -27.73 38.71
C SER A 442 9.81 -27.83 39.94
N THR A 443 10.58 -26.79 40.28
CA THR A 443 11.61 -26.85 41.35
C THR A 443 11.35 -25.90 42.52
N GLY A 444 10.43 -24.94 42.36
CA GLY A 444 10.18 -23.87 43.32
C GLY A 444 11.27 -22.78 43.33
N GLY A 445 12.22 -22.80 42.41
CA GLY A 445 13.31 -21.83 42.29
C GLY A 445 13.64 -21.43 40.87
N THR A 446 14.69 -20.63 40.66
CA THR A 446 15.12 -20.13 39.35
C THR A 446 16.60 -20.38 39.13
N ASP A 447 17.00 -21.66 39.23
CA ASP A 447 18.36 -22.10 38.94
C ASP A 447 18.78 -21.72 37.52
N ARG A 448 19.98 -21.12 37.39
CA ARG A 448 20.46 -20.59 36.11
C ARG A 448 20.60 -21.66 35.02
N ALA A 449 21.17 -22.83 35.37
CA ALA A 449 21.40 -23.87 34.38
C ALA A 449 20.08 -24.45 33.86
N GLY A 450 19.13 -24.70 34.78
CA GLY A 450 17.81 -25.16 34.46
C GLY A 450 17.05 -24.15 33.59
N VAL A 451 17.06 -22.86 33.92
CA VAL A 451 16.42 -21.77 33.16
C VAL A 451 16.99 -21.70 31.74
N CYS A 452 18.32 -21.75 31.56
CA CYS A 452 18.96 -21.71 30.25
C CYS A 452 18.57 -22.92 29.38
N LEU A 453 18.58 -24.13 29.97
CA LEU A 453 18.20 -25.34 29.25
C LEU A 453 16.71 -25.33 28.83
N ALA A 454 15.83 -24.94 29.73
CA ALA A 454 14.42 -24.82 29.44
C ALA A 454 14.15 -23.74 28.36
N ALA A 455 14.82 -22.58 28.46
CA ALA A 455 14.73 -21.52 27.48
C ALA A 455 15.19 -21.97 26.07
N ALA A 456 16.32 -22.67 25.96
CA ALA A 456 16.80 -23.21 24.68
C ALA A 456 15.82 -24.20 24.07
N ARG A 457 15.14 -25.01 24.86
CA ARG A 457 14.11 -25.93 24.43
C ARG A 457 12.87 -25.19 23.91
N HIS A 458 12.39 -24.18 24.64
CA HIS A 458 11.29 -23.32 24.17
C HIS A 458 11.63 -22.58 22.88
N ALA A 459 12.85 -22.10 22.72
CA ALA A 459 13.32 -21.46 21.48
C ALA A 459 13.31 -22.41 20.28
N SER A 460 13.59 -23.70 20.52
CA SER A 460 13.57 -24.75 19.50
C SER A 460 12.16 -25.29 19.19
N GLY A 461 11.11 -24.77 19.84
CA GLY A 461 9.73 -25.22 19.68
C GLY A 461 9.43 -26.57 20.33
N LEU A 462 10.32 -27.08 21.18
CA LEU A 462 10.12 -28.28 21.99
C LEU A 462 9.34 -27.87 23.24
N GLY A 463 8.18 -28.47 23.44
CA GLY A 463 7.37 -28.24 24.65
C GLY A 463 8.03 -28.70 25.93
N PRO A 464 7.40 -28.46 27.13
CA PRO A 464 7.90 -28.95 28.41
C PRO A 464 8.06 -30.48 28.36
N VAL A 465 9.14 -30.96 28.95
CA VAL A 465 9.32 -32.41 29.14
C VAL A 465 8.30 -32.85 30.19
N ALA A 466 7.33 -33.67 29.81
CA ALA A 466 6.52 -34.37 30.78
C ALA A 466 7.45 -35.38 31.52
N TYR A 467 7.76 -35.11 32.77
CA TYR A 467 8.42 -36.07 33.67
C TYR A 467 7.37 -37.08 34.17
N ASP A 468 6.82 -37.87 33.27
CA ASP A 468 5.78 -38.85 33.65
C ASP A 468 6.33 -40.27 33.91
N ASP A 469 7.59 -40.53 33.63
CA ASP A 469 8.21 -41.80 34.01
C ASP A 469 9.39 -41.56 34.96
N PRO A 470 9.34 -42.07 36.20
CA PRO A 470 10.53 -42.16 37.02
C PRO A 470 11.55 -43.02 36.28
N VAL A 471 12.70 -42.44 35.97
CA VAL A 471 13.80 -43.19 35.36
C VAL A 471 14.10 -44.37 36.30
N ASP A 472 13.79 -45.58 35.82
CA ASP A 472 14.14 -46.81 36.58
C ASP A 472 15.65 -46.99 36.47
N LEU A 473 16.36 -46.57 37.51
CA LEU A 473 17.81 -46.72 37.62
C LEU A 473 18.24 -48.16 37.88
N SER A 474 17.31 -49.09 38.11
CA SER A 474 17.63 -50.49 38.38
C SER A 474 18.35 -51.22 37.22
N GLU A 475 18.19 -50.77 36.00
CA GLU A 475 18.94 -51.25 34.85
C GLU A 475 20.43 -50.87 34.91
N TYR A 476 20.78 -49.78 35.54
CA TYR A 476 22.20 -49.34 35.75
C TYR A 476 22.83 -50.09 36.90
N ASP A 477 22.09 -50.41 37.93
CA ASP A 477 22.60 -51.21 39.07
C ASP A 477 22.94 -52.65 38.65
N ILE A 478 22.22 -53.22 37.65
CA ILE A 478 22.51 -54.55 37.10
C ILE A 478 23.82 -54.56 36.26
N ALA A 479 24.21 -53.42 35.68
CA ALA A 479 25.46 -53.30 34.94
C ALA A 479 26.69 -53.28 35.88
N TYR A 480 26.55 -52.70 37.06
CA TYR A 480 27.63 -52.58 38.06
C TYR A 480 27.83 -53.85 38.89
N THR A 481 26.81 -54.70 39.02
CA THR A 481 26.93 -55.99 39.75
C THR A 481 27.48 -57.15 38.98
N LYS A 482 27.77 -56.99 37.67
CA LYS A 482 28.32 -58.04 36.80
C LYS A 482 29.85 -57.99 36.58
N GLU A 483 30.56 -57.05 37.19
CA GLU A 483 32.04 -56.97 37.10
C GLU A 483 32.78 -57.57 38.28
N ASP A 484 32.11 -58.21 39.29
CA ASP A 484 32.73 -58.84 40.48
C ASP A 484 32.46 -60.39 40.54
N GLU A 485 32.30 -61.11 39.42
CA GLU A 485 32.40 -62.59 39.38
C GLU A 485 33.48 -63.05 38.39
#